data_613dd9a03341827df78d8a470af8d8e3
#
_entry.id   613dd9a03341827df78d8a470af8d8e3
#
_cell.length_a   1.000
_cell.length_b   1.000
_cell.length_c   1.000
_cell.angle_alpha   90.00
_cell.angle_beta   90.00
_cell.angle_gamma   90.00
#
_symmetry.space_group_name_H-M   'P 1'
#
loop_
_entity.id
_entity.type
_entity.pdbx_description
1 polymer ?
#
loop_
_entity_poly.entity_id
_entity_poly.type
_entity_poly.pdbx_seq_one_letter_code
_entity_poly.pdbx_strand_id
1 'polypeptide(L)'
;MSAPSSAIESVLVENRVFPPSDAVVKAARVSGMAGYEALCAEADKDFEGFWARLARENVQWTKPFTRTLDESNAPFYQWFADGELNASANCLDRHIGTPTENKTAIIFEADDGTVTRITYKELLARVSQFANALKAHGVGKGDRVLIYMPMTIEGVVAMQACARIGATHSV
;
A
#
# COMPACT_ATOMS: atom_id res chain seq x y z
N MET A 1 -19.01 -41.70 -27.43
CA MET A 1 -18.99 -40.45 -26.64
C MET A 1 -17.54 -40.02 -26.49
N SER A 2 -17.12 -39.02 -27.29
CA SER A 2 -15.74 -38.49 -27.20
C SER A 2 -15.60 -37.67 -25.96
N ALA A 3 -14.55 -37.90 -25.17
CA ALA A 3 -14.18 -37.05 -24.04
C ALA A 3 -13.85 -35.62 -24.54
N PRO A 4 -14.22 -34.59 -23.82
CA PRO A 4 -13.84 -33.24 -24.21
C PRO A 4 -12.32 -33.11 -24.16
N SER A 5 -11.73 -32.59 -25.23
CA SER A 5 -10.31 -32.32 -25.31
C SER A 5 -9.92 -31.27 -24.29
N SER A 6 -8.97 -31.56 -23.41
CA SER A 6 -8.39 -30.63 -22.46
C SER A 6 -7.34 -29.72 -23.12
N ALA A 7 -7.60 -29.23 -24.33
CA ALA A 7 -6.71 -28.30 -24.99
C ALA A 7 -6.77 -26.97 -24.25
N ILE A 8 -5.62 -26.43 -23.82
CA ILE A 8 -5.50 -25.05 -23.35
C ILE A 8 -5.77 -24.15 -24.54
N GLU A 9 -7.00 -23.63 -24.64
CA GLU A 9 -7.34 -22.62 -25.65
C GLU A 9 -6.81 -21.26 -25.18
N SER A 10 -5.89 -20.72 -25.96
CA SER A 10 -5.50 -19.30 -25.79
C SER A 10 -6.62 -18.43 -26.34
N VAL A 11 -7.34 -17.76 -25.46
CA VAL A 11 -8.37 -16.80 -25.85
C VAL A 11 -7.70 -15.51 -26.28
N LEU A 12 -7.49 -15.33 -27.58
CA LEU A 12 -6.89 -14.11 -28.16
C LEU A 12 -7.81 -12.88 -28.07
N VAL A 13 -9.11 -13.13 -27.96
CA VAL A 13 -10.13 -12.07 -27.81
C VAL A 13 -11.05 -12.45 -26.65
N GLU A 14 -11.02 -11.66 -25.59
CA GLU A 14 -11.87 -11.85 -24.40
C GLU A 14 -13.02 -10.84 -24.43
N ASN A 15 -14.24 -11.33 -24.59
CA ASN A 15 -15.45 -10.53 -24.63
C ASN A 15 -16.35 -10.69 -23.38
N ARG A 16 -15.94 -11.51 -22.42
CA ARG A 16 -16.71 -11.72 -21.20
C ARG A 16 -16.57 -10.51 -20.29
N VAL A 17 -17.68 -10.08 -19.71
CA VAL A 17 -17.73 -9.00 -18.72
C VAL A 17 -18.08 -9.62 -17.37
N PHE A 18 -17.33 -9.27 -16.34
CA PHE A 18 -17.50 -9.74 -14.96
C PHE A 18 -17.93 -8.55 -14.08
N PRO A 19 -19.22 -8.18 -14.09
CA PRO A 19 -19.69 -7.05 -13.30
C PRO A 19 -19.59 -7.38 -11.80
N PRO A 20 -19.28 -6.38 -10.94
CA PRO A 20 -19.37 -6.56 -9.51
C PRO A 20 -20.82 -6.82 -9.08
N SER A 21 -21.01 -7.55 -7.97
CA SER A 21 -22.33 -7.74 -7.40
C SER A 21 -22.89 -6.42 -6.86
N ASP A 22 -24.23 -6.31 -6.83
CA ASP A 22 -24.92 -5.13 -6.28
C ASP A 22 -24.51 -4.81 -4.85
N ALA A 23 -24.22 -5.83 -4.04
CA ALA A 23 -23.77 -5.66 -2.66
C ALA A 23 -22.39 -4.97 -2.61
N VAL A 24 -21.46 -5.34 -3.49
CA VAL A 24 -20.13 -4.71 -3.60
C VAL A 24 -20.27 -3.28 -4.09
N VAL A 25 -21.07 -3.04 -5.12
CA VAL A 25 -21.31 -1.68 -5.66
C VAL A 25 -21.92 -0.76 -4.59
N LYS A 26 -22.92 -1.26 -3.84
CA LYS A 26 -23.56 -0.49 -2.77
C LYS A 26 -22.64 -0.18 -1.60
N ALA A 27 -21.70 -1.08 -1.27
CA ALA A 27 -20.75 -0.91 -0.17
C ALA A 27 -19.48 -0.11 -0.57
N ALA A 28 -19.28 0.14 -1.87
CA ALA A 28 -18.11 0.86 -2.35
C ALA A 28 -18.11 2.33 -1.89
N ARG A 29 -16.94 2.86 -1.53
CA ARG A 29 -16.77 4.30 -1.17
C ARG A 29 -17.10 5.22 -2.33
N VAL A 30 -16.80 4.79 -3.55
CA VAL A 30 -17.20 5.44 -4.79
C VAL A 30 -18.13 4.47 -5.49
N SER A 31 -19.43 4.75 -5.49
CA SER A 31 -20.45 3.84 -5.98
C SER A 31 -20.82 4.14 -7.43
N GLY A 32 -20.57 3.16 -8.31
CA GLY A 32 -20.93 3.21 -9.72
C GLY A 32 -20.11 4.20 -10.56
N MET A 33 -20.37 4.19 -11.86
CA MET A 33 -19.64 5.05 -12.82
C MET A 33 -19.88 6.55 -12.59
N ALA A 34 -21.11 6.93 -12.23
CA ALA A 34 -21.41 8.35 -11.98
C ALA A 34 -20.57 8.95 -10.84
N GLY A 35 -20.33 8.18 -9.76
CA GLY A 35 -19.45 8.60 -8.67
C GLY A 35 -17.99 8.71 -9.11
N TYR A 36 -17.52 7.79 -9.94
CA TYR A 36 -16.17 7.83 -10.49
C TYR A 36 -15.99 9.03 -11.44
N GLU A 37 -16.93 9.24 -12.36
CA GLU A 37 -16.92 10.38 -13.31
C GLU A 37 -16.94 11.73 -12.58
N ALA A 38 -17.69 11.83 -11.47
CA ALA A 38 -17.71 13.05 -10.66
C ALA A 38 -16.33 13.34 -10.03
N LEU A 39 -15.59 12.31 -9.56
CA LEU A 39 -14.23 12.47 -9.06
C LEU A 39 -13.25 12.85 -10.16
N CYS A 40 -13.37 12.28 -11.35
CA CYS A 40 -12.56 12.67 -12.51
C CYS A 40 -12.80 14.14 -12.86
N ALA A 41 -14.07 14.56 -12.94
CA ALA A 41 -14.39 15.95 -13.23
C ALA A 41 -13.89 16.94 -12.16
N GLU A 42 -13.89 16.54 -10.87
CA GLU A 42 -13.27 17.33 -9.80
C GLU A 42 -11.76 17.48 -10.02
N ALA A 43 -11.07 16.37 -10.34
CA ALA A 43 -9.64 16.38 -10.62
C ALA A 43 -9.27 17.21 -11.87
N ASP A 44 -10.08 17.12 -12.92
CA ASP A 44 -9.89 17.90 -14.16
C ASP A 44 -10.08 19.41 -13.93
N LYS A 45 -10.99 19.77 -13.03
CA LYS A 45 -11.27 21.18 -12.71
C LYS A 45 -10.17 21.84 -11.89
N ASP A 46 -9.61 21.13 -10.91
CA ASP A 46 -8.55 21.60 -10.01
C ASP A 46 -7.63 20.44 -9.63
N PHE A 47 -6.70 20.13 -10.51
CA PHE A 47 -5.82 18.98 -10.36
C PHE A 47 -4.97 19.04 -9.08
N GLU A 48 -4.32 20.16 -8.83
CA GLU A 48 -3.47 20.30 -7.63
C GLU A 48 -4.30 20.31 -6.33
N GLY A 49 -5.41 21.02 -6.31
CA GLY A 49 -6.30 21.07 -5.15
C GLY A 49 -6.91 19.71 -4.83
N PHE A 50 -7.28 18.92 -5.86
CA PHE A 50 -7.79 17.57 -5.72
C PHE A 50 -6.76 16.66 -5.01
N TRP A 51 -5.52 16.61 -5.50
CA TRP A 51 -4.47 15.78 -4.90
C TRP A 51 -4.02 16.30 -3.55
N ALA A 52 -3.98 17.63 -3.35
CA ALA A 52 -3.71 18.23 -2.05
C ALA A 52 -4.73 17.82 -0.98
N ARG A 53 -6.02 17.84 -1.34
CA ARG A 53 -7.10 17.39 -0.46
C ARG A 53 -6.95 15.93 -0.10
N LEU A 54 -6.81 15.05 -1.08
CA LEU A 54 -6.66 13.61 -0.84
C LEU A 54 -5.43 13.30 0.02
N ALA A 55 -4.30 13.97 -0.22
CA ALA A 55 -3.08 13.79 0.56
C ALA A 55 -3.26 14.21 2.02
N ARG A 56 -3.99 15.32 2.30
CA ARG A 56 -4.27 15.76 3.67
C ARG A 56 -5.27 14.84 4.38
N GLU A 57 -6.28 14.36 3.68
CA GLU A 57 -7.32 13.50 4.26
C GLU A 57 -6.85 12.07 4.54
N ASN A 58 -5.95 11.53 3.70
CA ASN A 58 -5.60 10.11 3.73
C ASN A 58 -4.22 9.81 4.31
N VAL A 59 -3.34 10.79 4.45
CA VAL A 59 -1.96 10.61 4.91
C VAL A 59 -1.70 11.44 6.15
N GLN A 60 -1.03 10.83 7.14
CA GLN A 60 -0.52 11.55 8.32
C GLN A 60 0.86 12.12 8.02
N TRP A 61 0.97 13.43 8.05
CA TRP A 61 2.20 14.18 7.82
C TRP A 61 2.86 14.54 9.15
N THR A 62 4.15 14.26 9.28
CA THR A 62 4.97 14.78 10.40
C THR A 62 5.22 16.27 10.22
N LYS A 63 5.43 16.69 8.98
CA LYS A 63 5.48 18.09 8.56
C LYS A 63 4.54 18.25 7.36
N PRO A 64 3.41 18.98 7.50
CA PRO A 64 2.51 19.22 6.39
C PRO A 64 3.22 19.92 5.23
N PHE A 65 2.89 19.51 3.99
CA PHE A 65 3.37 20.19 2.79
C PHE A 65 2.65 21.53 2.58
N THR A 66 3.33 22.47 1.95
CA THR A 66 2.76 23.77 1.51
C THR A 66 2.57 23.81 0.00
N ARG A 67 3.42 23.10 -0.75
CA ARG A 67 3.35 23.00 -2.22
C ARG A 67 2.96 21.59 -2.64
N THR A 68 1.91 21.48 -3.43
CA THR A 68 1.39 20.18 -3.89
C THR A 68 2.27 19.60 -4.99
N LEU A 69 2.52 20.37 -6.04
CA LEU A 69 3.28 19.95 -7.21
C LEU A 69 4.31 21.01 -7.59
N ASP A 70 5.51 20.58 -7.91
CA ASP A 70 6.57 21.41 -8.52
C ASP A 70 6.92 20.88 -9.91
N GLU A 71 6.58 21.62 -10.93
CA GLU A 71 6.85 21.33 -12.34
C GLU A 71 8.01 22.16 -12.91
N SER A 72 8.70 22.96 -12.09
CA SER A 72 9.74 23.89 -12.54
C SER A 72 10.92 23.20 -13.22
N ASN A 73 11.13 21.91 -12.95
CA ASN A 73 12.19 21.09 -13.55
C ASN A 73 11.63 19.90 -14.35
N ALA A 74 10.57 20.12 -15.13
CA ALA A 74 9.98 19.09 -15.98
C ALA A 74 11.05 18.44 -16.89
N PRO A 75 11.05 17.12 -17.11
CA PRO A 75 10.03 16.15 -16.71
C PRO A 75 10.22 15.56 -15.29
N PHE A 76 11.08 16.12 -14.46
CA PHE A 76 11.37 15.64 -13.10
C PHE A 76 10.43 16.35 -12.11
N TYR A 77 9.19 15.91 -12.08
CA TYR A 77 8.14 16.45 -11.21
C TYR A 77 8.38 16.08 -9.74
N GLN A 78 8.10 17.03 -8.83
CA GLN A 78 8.19 16.80 -7.40
C GLN A 78 6.83 17.03 -6.75
N TRP A 79 6.31 15.99 -6.09
CA TRP A 79 5.08 16.03 -5.33
C TRP A 79 5.37 16.21 -3.85
N PHE A 80 4.68 17.17 -3.21
CA PHE A 80 4.74 17.40 -1.76
C PHE A 80 6.18 17.54 -1.23
N ALA A 81 7.06 18.18 -1.98
CA ALA A 81 8.51 18.17 -1.77
C ALA A 81 8.96 18.73 -0.41
N ASP A 82 8.18 19.65 0.18
CA ASP A 82 8.43 20.25 1.49
C ASP A 82 7.71 19.55 2.65
N GLY A 83 6.90 18.51 2.35
CA GLY A 83 6.24 17.68 3.34
C GLY A 83 7.13 16.56 3.85
N GLU A 84 6.90 16.10 5.10
CA GLU A 84 7.61 14.97 5.69
C GLU A 84 6.62 13.97 6.26
N LEU A 85 6.86 12.70 6.00
CA LEU A 85 6.10 11.58 6.55
C LEU A 85 6.98 10.33 6.66
N ASN A 86 6.49 9.34 7.40
CA ASN A 86 7.05 8.00 7.39
C ASN A 86 5.99 7.03 6.86
N ALA A 87 6.32 6.28 5.81
CA ALA A 87 5.38 5.35 5.19
C ALA A 87 4.98 4.21 6.14
N SER A 88 5.93 3.66 6.90
CA SER A 88 5.64 2.61 7.89
C SER A 88 4.75 3.12 9.01
N ALA A 89 4.95 4.35 9.50
CA ALA A 89 4.06 4.96 10.49
C ALA A 89 2.64 5.14 9.94
N ASN A 90 2.51 5.53 8.68
CA ASN A 90 1.21 5.61 8.02
C ASN A 90 0.53 4.25 7.80
N CYS A 91 1.30 3.19 7.58
CA CYS A 91 0.77 1.85 7.43
C CYS A 91 0.37 1.20 8.77
N LEU A 92 1.06 1.51 9.86
CA LEU A 92 0.98 0.75 11.11
C LEU A 92 0.59 1.62 12.32
N ASP A 93 1.41 2.61 12.68
CA ASP A 93 1.28 3.36 13.93
C ASP A 93 -0.06 4.09 14.02
N ARG A 94 -0.54 4.67 12.91
CA ARG A 94 -1.82 5.40 12.85
C ARG A 94 -3.04 4.57 13.23
N HIS A 95 -2.92 3.25 13.24
CA HIS A 95 -3.99 2.34 13.55
C HIS A 95 -4.03 1.94 15.03
N ILE A 96 -2.96 2.22 15.79
CA ILE A 96 -2.89 1.87 17.22
C ILE A 96 -3.80 2.80 18.03
N GLY A 97 -4.52 2.21 18.98
CA GLY A 97 -5.57 2.92 19.73
C GLY A 97 -6.88 3.10 18.95
N THR A 98 -7.00 2.53 17.76
CA THR A 98 -8.24 2.52 16.96
C THR A 98 -8.81 1.08 16.87
N PRO A 99 -10.06 0.88 16.45
CA PRO A 99 -10.61 -0.45 16.22
C PRO A 99 -9.83 -1.28 15.19
N THR A 100 -8.97 -0.65 14.40
CA THR A 100 -8.15 -1.33 13.39
C THR A 100 -6.94 -2.03 13.99
N GLU A 101 -6.45 -1.65 15.17
CA GLU A 101 -5.25 -2.28 15.77
C GLU A 101 -5.36 -3.80 15.92
N ASN A 102 -6.57 -4.29 16.20
CA ASN A 102 -6.84 -5.72 16.38
C ASN A 102 -7.38 -6.42 15.12
N LYS A 103 -7.52 -5.70 14.00
CA LYS A 103 -7.85 -6.34 12.72
C LYS A 103 -6.65 -7.11 12.18
N THR A 104 -6.93 -8.19 11.46
CA THR A 104 -5.90 -8.95 10.74
C THR A 104 -5.24 -8.06 9.69
N ALA A 105 -3.95 -7.88 9.80
CA ALA A 105 -3.12 -7.14 8.84
C ALA A 105 -2.58 -8.08 7.75
N ILE A 106 -2.19 -9.31 8.14
CA ILE A 106 -1.66 -10.31 7.20
C ILE A 106 -2.33 -11.66 7.49
N ILE A 107 -2.75 -12.32 6.42
CA ILE A 107 -3.09 -13.74 6.39
C ILE A 107 -2.03 -14.41 5.56
N PHE A 108 -1.25 -15.29 6.17
CA PHE A 108 -0.21 -16.08 5.52
C PHE A 108 -0.61 -17.55 5.51
N GLU A 109 -0.60 -18.16 4.35
CA GLU A 109 -0.81 -19.59 4.17
C GLU A 109 0.50 -20.20 3.68
N ALA A 110 1.03 -21.15 4.45
CA ALA A 110 2.24 -21.88 4.13
C ALA A 110 1.96 -23.04 3.18
N ASP A 111 3.01 -23.60 2.58
CA ASP A 111 2.91 -24.71 1.61
C ASP A 111 2.26 -25.97 2.20
N ASP A 112 2.34 -26.16 3.50
CA ASP A 112 1.67 -27.26 4.23
C ASP A 112 0.18 -26.98 4.55
N GLY A 113 -0.34 -25.83 4.11
CA GLY A 113 -1.70 -25.38 4.38
C GLY A 113 -1.90 -24.72 5.75
N THR A 114 -0.84 -24.53 6.54
CA THR A 114 -0.92 -23.83 7.83
C THR A 114 -1.22 -22.34 7.60
N VAL A 115 -2.30 -21.86 8.21
CA VAL A 115 -2.71 -20.45 8.09
C VAL A 115 -2.34 -19.67 9.36
N THR A 116 -1.50 -18.67 9.21
CA THR A 116 -1.13 -17.73 10.27
C THR A 116 -1.77 -16.36 10.02
N ARG A 117 -2.32 -15.77 11.06
CA ARG A 117 -2.89 -14.41 11.03
C ARG A 117 -2.16 -13.55 12.04
N ILE A 118 -1.78 -12.34 11.64
CA ILE A 118 -1.25 -11.33 12.56
C ILE A 118 -2.05 -10.04 12.42
N THR A 119 -2.25 -9.38 13.55
CA THR A 119 -2.96 -8.09 13.64
C THR A 119 -2.01 -6.93 13.29
N TYR A 120 -2.58 -5.74 13.06
CA TYR A 120 -1.79 -4.50 12.91
C TYR A 120 -0.89 -4.24 14.10
N LYS A 121 -1.38 -4.49 15.32
CA LYS A 121 -0.61 -4.33 16.57
C LYS A 121 0.59 -5.29 16.64
N GLU A 122 0.37 -6.55 16.32
CA GLU A 122 1.44 -7.56 16.29
C GLU A 122 2.46 -7.27 15.19
N LEU A 123 1.99 -6.85 14.01
CA LEU A 123 2.86 -6.46 12.90
C LEU A 123 3.74 -5.27 13.30
N LEU A 124 3.17 -4.23 13.92
CA LEU A 124 3.94 -3.08 14.41
C LEU A 124 5.01 -3.50 15.42
N ALA A 125 4.69 -4.41 16.35
CA ALA A 125 5.65 -4.91 17.33
C ALA A 125 6.83 -5.61 16.64
N ARG A 126 6.57 -6.52 15.70
CA ARG A 126 7.60 -7.22 14.93
C ARG A 126 8.45 -6.25 14.09
N VAL A 127 7.81 -5.32 13.40
CA VAL A 127 8.49 -4.28 12.59
C VAL A 127 9.40 -3.42 13.46
N SER A 128 8.94 -2.98 14.62
CA SER A 128 9.72 -2.18 15.54
C SER A 128 10.94 -2.94 16.11
N GLN A 129 10.74 -4.22 16.45
CA GLN A 129 11.82 -5.08 16.90
C GLN A 129 12.89 -5.27 15.83
N PHE A 130 12.49 -5.56 14.60
CA PHE A 130 13.41 -5.75 13.48
C PHE A 130 14.11 -4.44 13.07
N ALA A 131 13.40 -3.31 13.09
CA ALA A 131 13.96 -1.99 12.87
C ALA A 131 15.07 -1.66 13.90
N ASN A 132 14.87 -2.02 15.18
CA ASN A 132 15.89 -1.85 16.22
C ASN A 132 17.10 -2.77 15.99
N ALA A 133 16.89 -4.01 15.52
CA ALA A 133 17.99 -4.90 15.16
C ALA A 133 18.82 -4.32 13.99
N LEU A 134 18.17 -3.82 12.93
CA LEU A 134 18.87 -3.15 11.83
C LEU A 134 19.71 -1.97 12.31
N LYS A 135 19.14 -1.12 13.17
CA LYS A 135 19.86 0.01 13.78
C LYS A 135 21.05 -0.44 14.61
N ALA A 136 20.92 -1.52 15.38
CA ALA A 136 22.01 -2.09 16.16
C ALA A 136 23.17 -2.60 15.28
N HIS A 137 22.88 -2.99 14.03
CA HIS A 137 23.86 -3.34 13.02
C HIS A 137 24.38 -2.13 12.19
N GLY A 138 24.03 -0.92 12.59
CA GLY A 138 24.50 0.31 11.94
C GLY A 138 23.71 0.75 10.71
N VAL A 139 22.58 0.09 10.40
CA VAL A 139 21.74 0.47 9.27
C VAL A 139 20.91 1.72 9.63
N GLY A 140 20.93 2.74 8.79
CA GLY A 140 20.22 3.99 8.99
C GLY A 140 19.61 4.56 7.71
N LYS A 141 19.17 5.80 7.79
CA LYS A 141 18.55 6.51 6.66
C LYS A 141 19.53 6.61 5.48
N GLY A 142 19.06 6.19 4.31
CA GLY A 142 19.84 6.23 3.07
C GLY A 142 20.68 4.98 2.79
N ASP A 143 20.77 4.05 3.73
CA ASP A 143 21.41 2.75 3.48
C ASP A 143 20.53 1.86 2.60
N ARG A 144 21.16 0.87 1.97
CA ARG A 144 20.49 -0.10 1.10
C ARG A 144 20.49 -1.46 1.77
N VAL A 145 19.32 -2.08 1.85
CA VAL A 145 19.08 -3.41 2.42
C VAL A 145 18.57 -4.33 1.34
N LEU A 146 19.26 -5.43 1.07
CA LEU A 146 18.78 -6.48 0.19
C LEU A 146 17.99 -7.49 1.01
N ILE A 147 16.74 -7.73 0.61
CA ILE A 147 15.85 -8.72 1.22
C ILE A 147 15.83 -9.95 0.31
N TYR A 148 16.54 -10.99 0.71
CA TYR A 148 16.56 -12.28 0.01
C TYR A 148 15.81 -13.31 0.85
N MET A 149 14.48 -13.28 0.75
CA MET A 149 13.56 -14.11 1.53
C MET A 149 12.45 -14.66 0.64
N PRO A 150 11.88 -15.83 0.96
CA PRO A 150 10.64 -16.27 0.34
C PRO A 150 9.47 -15.37 0.75
N MET A 151 8.29 -15.57 0.15
CA MET A 151 7.07 -14.83 0.47
C MET A 151 6.54 -15.24 1.84
N THR A 152 7.06 -14.62 2.89
CA THR A 152 6.72 -14.88 4.29
C THR A 152 6.34 -13.59 5.02
N ILE A 153 5.82 -13.73 6.23
CA ILE A 153 5.51 -12.58 7.11
C ILE A 153 6.77 -11.76 7.38
N GLU A 154 7.93 -12.43 7.55
CA GLU A 154 9.22 -11.81 7.82
C GLU A 154 9.68 -10.91 6.68
N GLY A 155 9.35 -11.25 5.43
CA GLY A 155 9.62 -10.40 4.27
C GLY A 155 8.87 -9.06 4.36
N VAL A 156 7.60 -9.09 4.73
CA VAL A 156 6.79 -7.88 4.96
C VAL A 156 7.33 -7.07 6.14
N VAL A 157 7.70 -7.74 7.24
CA VAL A 157 8.31 -7.11 8.41
C VAL A 157 9.61 -6.39 8.03
N ALA A 158 10.46 -7.03 7.22
CA ALA A 158 11.73 -6.45 6.76
C ALA A 158 11.51 -5.19 5.90
N MET A 159 10.57 -5.23 4.92
CA MET A 159 10.22 -4.07 4.11
C MET A 159 9.75 -2.89 4.95
N GLN A 160 8.81 -3.13 5.87
CA GLN A 160 8.26 -2.10 6.75
C GLN A 160 9.31 -1.55 7.75
N ALA A 161 10.21 -2.40 8.24
CA ALA A 161 11.29 -1.98 9.12
C ALA A 161 12.30 -1.06 8.40
N CYS A 162 12.67 -1.39 7.16
CA CYS A 162 13.51 -0.53 6.33
C CYS A 162 12.85 0.84 6.11
N ALA A 163 11.57 0.85 5.69
CA ALA A 163 10.82 2.10 5.52
C ALA A 163 10.75 2.91 6.81
N ARG A 164 10.60 2.24 7.97
CA ARG A 164 10.51 2.88 9.28
C ARG A 164 11.78 3.64 9.66
N ILE A 165 12.97 3.11 9.35
CA ILE A 165 14.25 3.74 9.65
C ILE A 165 14.78 4.62 8.51
N GLY A 166 14.05 4.70 7.38
CA GLY A 166 14.44 5.48 6.20
C GLY A 166 15.52 4.81 5.34
N ALA A 167 15.73 3.50 5.49
CA ALA A 167 16.59 2.73 4.62
C ALA A 167 15.85 2.32 3.33
N THR A 168 16.55 2.32 2.22
CA THR A 168 16.05 1.81 0.94
C THR A 168 16.15 0.29 0.93
N HIS A 169 15.13 -0.42 0.48
CA HIS A 169 15.21 -1.87 0.32
C HIS A 169 14.96 -2.30 -1.12
N SER A 170 15.51 -3.46 -1.47
CA SER A 170 15.26 -4.21 -2.70
C SER A 170 14.89 -5.64 -2.33
N VAL A 171 13.90 -6.21 -3.02
CA VAL A 171 13.34 -7.56 -2.77
C VAL A 171 13.64 -8.45 -3.96
#